data_bf182d508f0702eaadd33ef0d1ede1bc
#
_entry.id   bf182d508f0702eaadd33ef0d1ede1bc
#
_cell.length_a   1.000
_cell.length_b   1.000
_cell.length_c   1.000
_cell.angle_alpha   90.00
_cell.angle_beta   90.00
_cell.angle_gamma   90.00
#
_symmetry.space_group_name_H-M   'P 1'
#
loop_
_entity.id
_entity.type
_entity.pdbx_description
1 polymer ?
#
loop_
_entity_poly.entity_id
_entity_poly.type
_entity_poly.pdbx_seq_one_letter_code
_entity_poly.pdbx_strand_id
1 'polypeptide(L)'
;YLSSAPKYNRLYEAFGWEIPKYIHCPLITNEDHQKLSKRCGHSSYEDLLDQGFLTEAIVNFVALLGWSPSSDNEIFSLEELVKEFDYHRISKSPAVFDMVKLRWMNGEYMKKMDDDKFYEMALPYLKGVITRDLDFHKIAAMVKTRIEVFPDIKDQVDFFEKVPEYELSLIHI
;
A
#
# COMPACT_ATOMS: atom_id res chain seq x y z
N TYR A 1 -12.69 -12.84 18.22
CA TYR A 1 -13.01 -14.27 18.39
C TYR A 1 -12.31 -14.94 19.61
N LEU A 2 -11.36 -14.27 20.27
CA LEU A 2 -10.63 -14.86 21.40
C LEU A 2 -11.58 -15.39 22.51
N SER A 3 -12.58 -14.57 22.89
CA SER A 3 -13.59 -14.95 23.88
C SER A 3 -14.55 -16.05 23.41
N SER A 4 -14.65 -16.30 22.11
CA SER A 4 -15.52 -17.32 21.52
C SER A 4 -14.79 -18.66 21.26
N ALA A 5 -13.46 -18.67 21.23
CA ALA A 5 -12.69 -19.87 20.96
C ALA A 5 -13.05 -21.08 21.87
N PRO A 6 -13.28 -20.90 23.21
CA PRO A 6 -13.70 -22.01 24.06
C PRO A 6 -15.04 -22.63 23.64
N LYS A 7 -15.96 -21.85 23.08
CA LYS A 7 -17.25 -22.37 22.59
C LYS A 7 -17.06 -23.23 21.34
N TYR A 8 -16.18 -22.81 20.45
CA TYR A 8 -15.84 -23.59 19.25
C TYR A 8 -15.15 -24.88 19.61
N ASN A 9 -14.22 -24.86 20.59
CA ASN A 9 -13.56 -26.08 21.05
C ASN A 9 -14.59 -27.11 21.56
N ARG A 10 -15.61 -26.67 22.32
CA ARG A 10 -16.69 -27.55 22.79
C ARG A 10 -17.48 -28.19 21.65
N LEU A 11 -17.68 -27.44 20.53
CA LEU A 11 -18.34 -28.03 19.36
C LEU A 11 -17.46 -29.07 18.68
N TYR A 12 -16.16 -28.80 18.51
CA TYR A 12 -15.22 -29.78 17.96
C TYR A 12 -15.16 -31.04 18.78
N GLU A 13 -15.09 -30.91 20.14
CA GLU A 13 -15.11 -32.04 21.08
C GLU A 13 -16.41 -32.86 20.95
N ALA A 14 -17.58 -32.19 20.89
CA ALA A 14 -18.88 -32.81 20.78
C ALA A 14 -19.05 -33.62 19.49
N PHE A 15 -18.44 -33.16 18.38
CA PHE A 15 -18.45 -33.89 17.10
C PHE A 15 -17.30 -34.89 16.96
N GLY A 16 -16.41 -34.97 17.93
CA GLY A 16 -15.23 -35.83 17.85
C GLY A 16 -14.20 -35.39 16.83
N TRP A 17 -14.18 -34.07 16.50
CA TRP A 17 -13.23 -33.48 15.55
C TRP A 17 -11.98 -33.00 16.25
N GLU A 18 -10.86 -33.01 15.52
CA GLU A 18 -9.62 -32.42 16.01
C GLU A 18 -9.76 -30.90 16.13
N ILE A 19 -9.34 -30.34 17.28
CA ILE A 19 -9.36 -28.90 17.52
C ILE A 19 -8.26 -28.25 16.69
N PRO A 20 -8.58 -27.25 15.80
CA PRO A 20 -7.59 -26.59 14.98
C PRO A 20 -6.66 -25.71 15.81
N LYS A 21 -5.48 -25.41 15.27
CA LYS A 21 -4.59 -24.38 15.83
C LYS A 21 -5.17 -23.00 15.55
N TYR A 22 -5.27 -22.16 16.58
CA TYR A 22 -5.75 -20.80 16.46
C TYR A 22 -4.58 -19.82 16.44
N ILE A 23 -4.61 -18.90 15.48
CA ILE A 23 -3.71 -17.76 15.40
C ILE A 23 -4.58 -16.50 15.49
N HIS A 24 -4.30 -15.65 16.48
CA HIS A 24 -5.00 -14.40 16.69
C HIS A 24 -4.10 -13.25 16.25
N CYS A 25 -4.42 -12.66 15.10
CA CYS A 25 -3.73 -11.47 14.62
C CYS A 25 -4.07 -10.25 15.49
N PRO A 26 -3.17 -9.26 15.60
CA PRO A 26 -3.42 -8.05 16.36
C PRO A 26 -4.57 -7.23 15.75
N LEU A 27 -5.13 -6.34 16.56
CA LEU A 27 -6.10 -5.36 16.09
C LEU A 27 -5.38 -4.31 15.25
N ILE A 28 -5.96 -3.94 14.11
CA ILE A 28 -5.49 -2.81 13.31
C ILE A 28 -6.28 -1.56 13.73
N THR A 29 -5.56 -0.48 14.02
CA THR A 29 -6.10 0.79 14.47
C THR A 29 -5.67 1.91 13.52
N ASN A 30 -6.35 3.06 13.60
CA ASN A 30 -5.87 4.32 13.04
C ASN A 30 -4.78 4.93 13.95
N GLU A 31 -4.27 6.10 13.58
CA GLU A 31 -3.28 6.86 14.36
C GLU A 31 -3.78 7.25 15.75
N ASP A 32 -5.09 7.46 15.91
CA ASP A 32 -5.74 7.75 17.20
C ASP A 32 -5.98 6.50 18.06
N HIS A 33 -5.40 5.36 17.69
CA HIS A 33 -5.60 4.05 18.33
C HIS A 33 -7.05 3.56 18.34
N GLN A 34 -7.92 4.12 17.49
CA GLN A 34 -9.29 3.65 17.33
C GLN A 34 -9.32 2.53 16.29
N LYS A 35 -10.20 1.55 16.53
CA LYS A 35 -10.39 0.44 15.60
C LYS A 35 -10.75 0.96 14.20
N LEU A 36 -10.00 0.54 13.19
CA LEU A 36 -10.35 0.80 11.79
C LEU A 36 -11.75 0.27 11.50
N SER A 37 -12.59 1.12 10.94
CA SER A 37 -13.94 0.76 10.53
C SER A 37 -14.18 1.19 9.08
N LYS A 38 -15.03 0.44 8.38
CA LYS A 38 -15.46 0.76 7.00
C LYS A 38 -16.08 2.17 6.85
N ARG A 39 -16.53 2.77 7.97
CA ARG A 39 -17.10 4.13 7.96
C ARG A 39 -16.06 5.24 7.86
N CYS A 40 -14.78 4.92 8.08
CA CYS A 40 -13.68 5.89 7.97
C CYS A 40 -13.11 6.01 6.55
N GLY A 41 -13.72 5.36 5.55
CA GLY A 41 -13.54 5.70 4.13
C GLY A 41 -12.26 5.22 3.43
N HIS A 42 -11.37 4.44 4.06
CA HIS A 42 -10.07 4.11 3.42
C HIS A 42 -9.51 2.73 3.78
N SER A 43 -10.35 1.72 3.99
CA SER A 43 -9.90 0.47 4.60
C SER A 43 -10.22 -0.80 3.83
N SER A 44 -10.83 -0.74 2.66
CA SER A 44 -10.99 -1.92 1.80
C SER A 44 -9.84 -2.01 0.80
N TYR A 45 -9.60 -3.21 0.32
CA TYR A 45 -8.61 -3.46 -0.73
C TYR A 45 -8.96 -2.70 -2.02
N GLU A 46 -10.24 -2.69 -2.37
CA GLU A 46 -10.78 -1.98 -3.53
C GLU A 46 -10.55 -0.48 -3.43
N ASP A 47 -10.80 0.13 -2.26
CA ASP A 47 -10.56 1.55 -2.04
C ASP A 47 -9.07 1.92 -2.23
N LEU A 48 -8.16 1.03 -1.85
CA LEU A 48 -6.73 1.25 -2.05
C LEU A 48 -6.33 1.12 -3.52
N LEU A 49 -6.90 0.17 -4.25
CA LEU A 49 -6.68 0.06 -5.70
C LEU A 49 -7.17 1.32 -6.43
N ASP A 50 -8.35 1.83 -6.08
CA ASP A 50 -8.92 3.04 -6.67
C ASP A 50 -8.07 4.29 -6.38
N GLN A 51 -7.35 4.29 -5.26
CA GLN A 51 -6.35 5.32 -4.93
C GLN A 51 -5.01 5.13 -5.66
N GLY A 52 -4.85 4.10 -6.48
CA GLY A 52 -3.66 3.88 -7.30
C GLY A 52 -2.54 3.11 -6.61
N PHE A 53 -2.83 2.40 -5.52
CA PHE A 53 -1.87 1.49 -4.88
C PHE A 53 -1.73 0.18 -5.66
N LEU A 54 -0.53 -0.36 -5.68
CA LEU A 54 -0.22 -1.66 -6.27
C LEU A 54 -0.61 -2.80 -5.31
N THR A 55 -1.15 -3.87 -5.85
CA THR A 55 -1.51 -5.07 -5.07
C THR A 55 -0.32 -5.59 -4.26
N GLU A 56 0.85 -5.65 -4.89
CA GLU A 56 2.09 -6.14 -4.26
C GLU A 56 2.48 -5.28 -3.04
N ALA A 57 2.35 -3.96 -3.15
CA ALA A 57 2.63 -3.04 -2.05
C ALA A 57 1.62 -3.20 -0.91
N ILE A 58 0.33 -3.32 -1.23
CA ILE A 58 -0.74 -3.55 -0.24
C ILE A 58 -0.49 -4.87 0.51
N VAL A 59 -0.20 -5.96 -0.19
CA VAL A 59 0.06 -7.28 0.42
C VAL A 59 1.26 -7.21 1.36
N ASN A 60 2.37 -6.62 0.93
CA ASN A 60 3.56 -6.47 1.75
C ASN A 60 3.27 -5.60 2.99
N PHE A 61 2.60 -4.46 2.81
CA PHE A 61 2.23 -3.58 3.92
C PHE A 61 1.34 -4.29 4.95
N VAL A 62 0.29 -5.00 4.49
CA VAL A 62 -0.61 -5.75 5.37
C VAL A 62 0.14 -6.86 6.13
N ALA A 63 1.09 -7.53 5.50
CA ALA A 63 1.93 -8.51 6.18
C ALA A 63 2.68 -7.87 7.36
N LEU A 64 3.25 -6.68 7.18
CA LEU A 64 4.00 -5.97 8.23
C LEU A 64 3.12 -5.36 9.32
N LEU A 65 1.80 -5.23 9.12
CA LEU A 65 0.89 -4.67 10.13
C LEU A 65 0.74 -5.50 11.41
N GLY A 66 1.32 -6.62 11.49
CA GLY A 66 1.20 -7.44 12.70
C GLY A 66 2.26 -8.51 12.78
N TRP A 67 3.23 -8.44 11.90
CA TRP A 67 4.34 -9.35 11.82
C TRP A 67 5.65 -8.59 11.59
N SER A 68 6.75 -9.13 12.08
CA SER A 68 8.08 -8.54 11.90
C SER A 68 9.01 -9.55 11.24
N PRO A 69 9.70 -9.18 10.14
CA PRO A 69 10.69 -10.04 9.49
C PRO A 69 11.89 -10.30 10.39
N SER A 70 12.74 -11.29 10.03
CA SER A 70 13.98 -11.57 10.74
C SER A 70 15.08 -10.55 10.44
N SER A 71 14.96 -9.87 9.31
CA SER A 71 15.86 -8.82 8.82
C SER A 71 15.25 -7.43 8.99
N ASP A 72 16.06 -6.40 8.75
CA ASP A 72 15.59 -4.99 8.71
C ASP A 72 14.94 -4.63 7.35
N ASN A 73 14.78 -5.60 6.46
CA ASN A 73 14.14 -5.38 5.17
C ASN A 73 12.62 -5.20 5.35
N GLU A 74 12.05 -4.23 4.64
CA GLU A 74 10.61 -3.94 4.65
C GLU A 74 9.95 -4.14 3.29
N ILE A 75 10.71 -4.31 2.22
CA ILE A 75 10.19 -4.46 0.85
C ILE A 75 10.49 -5.87 0.36
N PHE A 76 9.46 -6.67 0.24
CA PHE A 76 9.53 -8.09 -0.15
C PHE A 76 8.67 -8.37 -1.37
N SER A 77 9.15 -9.18 -2.28
CA SER A 77 8.27 -9.86 -3.22
C SER A 77 7.36 -10.85 -2.49
N LEU A 78 6.28 -11.28 -3.14
CA LEU A 78 5.39 -12.29 -2.55
C LEU A 78 6.15 -13.60 -2.24
N GLU A 79 7.08 -13.99 -3.10
CA GLU A 79 7.89 -15.20 -2.90
C GLU A 79 8.83 -15.07 -1.71
N GLU A 80 9.42 -13.89 -1.51
CA GLU A 80 10.26 -13.59 -0.34
C GLU A 80 9.42 -13.57 0.92
N LEU A 81 8.22 -12.95 0.90
CA LEU A 81 7.29 -12.97 2.03
C LEU A 81 6.91 -14.39 2.43
N VAL A 82 6.61 -15.27 1.48
CA VAL A 82 6.27 -16.68 1.75
C VAL A 82 7.44 -17.42 2.42
N LYS A 83 8.68 -17.13 2.03
CA LYS A 83 9.87 -17.76 2.63
C LYS A 83 10.20 -17.24 4.02
N GLU A 84 10.03 -15.93 4.22
CA GLU A 84 10.41 -15.22 5.44
C GLU A 84 9.33 -15.33 6.53
N PHE A 85 8.06 -15.52 6.14
CA PHE A 85 6.93 -15.47 7.05
C PHE A 85 6.95 -16.59 8.10
N ASP A 86 7.04 -16.19 9.36
CA ASP A 86 6.93 -17.08 10.53
C ASP A 86 5.82 -16.56 11.45
N TYR A 87 4.76 -17.36 11.62
CA TYR A 87 3.62 -16.99 12.46
C TYR A 87 3.98 -16.81 13.94
N HIS A 88 5.12 -17.35 14.42
CA HIS A 88 5.60 -17.11 15.79
C HIS A 88 6.07 -15.67 16.01
N ARG A 89 6.33 -14.94 14.94
CA ARG A 89 6.75 -13.54 14.95
C ARG A 89 5.57 -12.57 14.81
N ILE A 90 4.33 -13.06 14.88
CA ILE A 90 3.15 -12.21 14.89
C ILE A 90 3.12 -11.43 16.21
N SER A 91 2.97 -10.11 16.10
CA SER A 91 2.90 -9.20 17.24
C SER A 91 1.63 -9.45 18.07
N LYS A 92 1.73 -9.24 19.38
CA LYS A 92 0.58 -9.23 20.29
C LYS A 92 -0.02 -7.83 20.46
N SER A 93 0.74 -6.79 20.10
CA SER A 93 0.32 -5.40 20.21
C SER A 93 -0.51 -4.97 19.00
N PRO A 94 -1.48 -4.07 19.16
CA PRO A 94 -2.19 -3.47 18.03
C PRO A 94 -1.22 -2.84 17.02
N ALA A 95 -1.54 -2.97 15.74
CA ALA A 95 -0.80 -2.34 14.66
C ALA A 95 -1.52 -1.07 14.19
N VAL A 96 -0.78 -0.01 13.94
CA VAL A 96 -1.32 1.24 13.38
C VAL A 96 -1.27 1.18 11.87
N PHE A 97 -2.40 1.49 11.22
CA PHE A 97 -2.47 1.62 9.77
C PHE A 97 -1.88 2.98 9.36
N ASP A 98 -0.62 2.97 8.98
CA ASP A 98 0.14 4.16 8.58
C ASP A 98 0.07 4.33 7.05
N MET A 99 -0.72 5.32 6.61
CA MET A 99 -0.89 5.63 5.19
C MET A 99 0.39 6.20 4.57
N VAL A 100 1.18 6.94 5.34
CA VAL A 100 2.45 7.51 4.84
C VAL A 100 3.43 6.39 4.53
N LYS A 101 3.52 5.41 5.43
CA LYS A 101 4.34 4.21 5.19
C LYS A 101 3.85 3.41 3.98
N LEU A 102 2.55 3.22 3.82
CA LEU A 102 1.99 2.51 2.66
C LEU A 102 2.33 3.24 1.35
N ARG A 103 2.19 4.56 1.31
CA ARG A 103 2.56 5.38 0.14
C ARG A 103 4.04 5.23 -0.21
N TRP A 104 4.92 5.38 0.79
CA TRP A 104 6.35 5.17 0.60
C TRP A 104 6.67 3.77 0.04
N MET A 105 6.10 2.72 0.63
CA MET A 105 6.28 1.35 0.14
C MET A 105 5.84 1.21 -1.30
N ASN A 106 4.67 1.76 -1.64
CA ASN A 106 4.15 1.72 -3.00
C ASN A 106 5.10 2.40 -4.00
N GLY A 107 5.67 3.55 -3.63
CA GLY A 107 6.69 4.23 -4.42
C GLY A 107 7.94 3.35 -4.65
N GLU A 108 8.37 2.58 -3.66
CA GLU A 108 9.50 1.64 -3.83
C GLU A 108 9.18 0.50 -4.81
N TYR A 109 7.94 -0.01 -4.81
CA TYR A 109 7.50 -0.98 -5.82
C TYR A 109 7.42 -0.37 -7.21
N MET A 110 6.91 0.87 -7.35
CA MET A 110 6.84 1.59 -8.61
C MET A 110 8.23 1.80 -9.22
N LYS A 111 9.22 2.18 -8.40
CA LYS A 111 10.62 2.35 -8.85
C LYS A 111 11.24 1.06 -9.39
N LYS A 112 10.88 -0.09 -8.79
CA LYS A 112 11.37 -1.42 -9.20
C LYS A 112 10.59 -2.03 -10.36
N MET A 113 9.42 -1.49 -10.71
CA MET A 113 8.58 -1.98 -11.80
C MET A 113 9.32 -1.86 -13.14
N ASP A 114 9.04 -2.77 -14.07
CA ASP A 114 9.48 -2.66 -15.45
C ASP A 114 8.99 -1.35 -16.09
N ASP A 115 9.81 -0.72 -16.93
CA ASP A 115 9.51 0.61 -17.48
C ASP A 115 8.34 0.59 -18.44
N ASP A 116 8.19 -0.48 -19.23
CA ASP A 116 7.08 -0.61 -20.19
C ASP A 116 5.77 -0.85 -19.41
N LYS A 117 5.79 -1.71 -18.39
CA LYS A 117 4.63 -1.95 -17.51
C LYS A 117 4.23 -0.65 -16.78
N PHE A 118 5.23 0.09 -16.26
CA PHE A 118 4.96 1.37 -15.62
C PHE A 118 4.33 2.36 -16.60
N TYR A 119 4.86 2.45 -17.81
CA TYR A 119 4.34 3.33 -18.85
C TYR A 119 2.87 3.00 -19.19
N GLU A 120 2.54 1.73 -19.40
CA GLU A 120 1.17 1.32 -19.71
C GLU A 120 0.19 1.76 -18.61
N MET A 121 0.57 1.60 -17.33
CA MET A 121 -0.26 1.99 -16.19
C MET A 121 -0.33 3.51 -16.00
N ALA A 122 0.73 4.24 -16.29
CA ALA A 122 0.81 5.70 -16.17
C ALA A 122 0.07 6.44 -17.31
N LEU A 123 -0.02 5.82 -18.50
CA LEU A 123 -0.53 6.46 -19.72
C LEU A 123 -1.93 7.08 -19.58
N PRO A 124 -2.92 6.44 -18.93
CA PRO A 124 -4.24 7.05 -18.73
C PRO A 124 -4.16 8.36 -17.91
N TYR A 125 -3.30 8.41 -16.90
CA TYR A 125 -3.09 9.57 -16.03
C TYR A 125 -2.37 10.69 -16.77
N LEU A 126 -1.35 10.37 -17.57
CA LEU A 126 -0.64 11.34 -18.41
C LEU A 126 -1.58 11.98 -19.44
N LYS A 127 -2.35 11.17 -20.18
CA LYS A 127 -3.34 11.64 -21.15
C LYS A 127 -4.51 12.41 -20.54
N GLY A 128 -4.78 12.18 -19.27
CA GLY A 128 -5.80 12.94 -18.53
C GLY A 128 -5.37 14.38 -18.20
N VAL A 129 -4.07 14.69 -18.28
CA VAL A 129 -3.52 16.02 -17.95
C VAL A 129 -2.93 16.71 -19.17
N ILE A 130 -2.15 15.99 -19.97
CA ILE A 130 -1.39 16.54 -21.11
C ILE A 130 -2.19 16.30 -22.39
N THR A 131 -2.58 17.40 -23.07
CA THR A 131 -3.29 17.36 -24.35
C THR A 131 -2.35 17.50 -25.55
N ARG A 132 -1.11 17.96 -25.31
CA ARG A 132 -0.08 18.13 -26.34
C ARG A 132 0.50 16.80 -26.80
N ASP A 133 0.94 16.76 -28.03
CA ASP A 133 1.69 15.63 -28.59
C ASP A 133 3.14 15.68 -28.09
N LEU A 134 3.39 14.96 -26.99
CA LEU A 134 4.69 14.88 -26.34
C LEU A 134 5.14 13.40 -26.23
N ASP A 135 6.42 13.20 -25.98
CA ASP A 135 6.99 11.87 -25.73
C ASP A 135 6.60 11.37 -24.33
N PHE A 136 5.44 10.70 -24.24
CA PHE A 136 4.92 10.16 -22.97
C PHE A 136 5.82 9.11 -22.34
N HIS A 137 6.63 8.38 -23.12
CA HIS A 137 7.61 7.44 -22.54
C HIS A 137 8.66 8.14 -21.71
N LYS A 138 9.22 9.26 -22.24
CA LYS A 138 10.19 10.05 -21.48
C LYS A 138 9.56 10.70 -20.25
N ILE A 139 8.34 11.20 -20.37
CA ILE A 139 7.63 11.79 -19.23
C ILE A 139 7.36 10.74 -18.16
N ALA A 140 6.88 9.54 -18.53
CA ALA A 140 6.67 8.43 -17.61
C ALA A 140 7.96 8.06 -16.86
N ALA A 141 9.08 7.93 -17.57
CA ALA A 141 10.38 7.65 -16.94
C ALA A 141 10.81 8.74 -15.95
N MET A 142 10.51 10.01 -16.23
CA MET A 142 10.83 11.13 -15.33
C MET A 142 10.00 11.12 -14.05
N VAL A 143 8.72 10.77 -14.11
CA VAL A 143 7.81 10.80 -12.95
C VAL A 143 7.91 9.54 -12.10
N LYS A 144 8.36 8.42 -12.66
CA LYS A 144 8.43 7.11 -12.00
C LYS A 144 9.08 7.14 -10.62
N THR A 145 10.11 7.96 -10.43
CA THR A 145 10.84 8.07 -9.16
C THR A 145 10.31 9.16 -8.23
N ARG A 146 9.30 9.92 -8.68
CA ARG A 146 8.80 11.10 -7.97
C ARG A 146 7.39 10.92 -7.41
N ILE A 147 6.72 9.85 -7.78
CA ILE A 147 5.35 9.56 -7.36
C ILE A 147 5.31 8.37 -6.43
N GLU A 148 4.31 8.35 -5.58
CA GLU A 148 4.04 7.23 -4.65
C GLU A 148 2.77 6.47 -5.06
N VAL A 149 1.84 7.12 -5.76
CA VAL A 149 0.65 6.52 -6.37
C VAL A 149 0.42 7.14 -7.75
N PHE A 150 -0.26 6.43 -8.66
CA PHE A 150 -0.48 6.92 -10.03
C PHE A 150 -1.23 8.27 -10.11
N PRO A 151 -2.23 8.58 -9.27
CA PRO A 151 -2.87 9.90 -9.27
C PRO A 151 -1.93 11.08 -9.03
N ASP A 152 -0.78 10.88 -8.37
CA ASP A 152 0.23 11.93 -8.13
C ASP A 152 0.84 12.46 -9.44
N ILE A 153 0.74 11.69 -10.54
CA ILE A 153 1.22 12.09 -11.87
C ILE A 153 0.67 13.46 -12.24
N LYS A 154 -0.61 13.71 -11.93
CA LYS A 154 -1.26 14.99 -12.27
C LYS A 154 -0.47 16.20 -11.76
N ASP A 155 -0.04 16.15 -10.51
CA ASP A 155 0.66 17.26 -9.85
C ASP A 155 2.13 17.36 -10.30
N GLN A 156 2.66 16.28 -10.89
CA GLN A 156 4.03 16.23 -11.39
C GLN A 156 4.17 16.65 -12.85
N VAL A 157 3.07 16.77 -13.62
CA VAL A 157 3.11 17.02 -15.07
C VAL A 157 2.24 18.17 -15.54
N ASP A 158 1.52 18.83 -14.66
CA ASP A 158 0.63 19.96 -14.98
C ASP A 158 1.36 21.11 -15.70
N PHE A 159 2.64 21.32 -15.38
CA PHE A 159 3.48 22.36 -16.02
C PHE A 159 3.76 22.10 -17.52
N PHE A 160 3.55 20.89 -18.02
CA PHE A 160 3.60 20.62 -19.47
C PHE A 160 2.40 21.23 -20.20
N GLU A 161 1.29 21.46 -19.51
CA GLU A 161 0.07 22.03 -20.09
C GLU A 161 -0.10 23.50 -19.75
N LYS A 162 0.24 23.89 -18.52
CA LYS A 162 0.09 25.26 -18.02
C LYS A 162 1.38 25.77 -17.43
N VAL A 163 1.73 27.01 -17.74
CA VAL A 163 2.82 27.69 -17.05
C VAL A 163 2.37 27.92 -15.60
N PRO A 164 3.16 27.50 -14.59
CA PRO A 164 2.82 27.74 -13.19
C PRO A 164 2.66 29.24 -12.92
N GLU A 165 1.60 29.61 -12.21
CA GLU A 165 1.50 30.96 -11.65
C GLU A 165 2.41 31.04 -10.43
N TYR A 166 3.40 31.91 -10.47
CA TYR A 166 4.30 32.18 -9.33
C TYR A 166 4.39 33.69 -9.08
N GLU A 167 4.52 34.03 -7.82
CA GLU A 167 4.75 35.43 -7.45
C GLU A 167 6.16 35.84 -7.89
N LEU A 168 6.23 36.90 -8.68
CA LEU A 168 7.50 37.47 -9.17
C LEU A 168 8.46 37.88 -8.04
N SER A 169 7.93 38.10 -6.82
CA SER A 169 8.71 38.38 -5.61
C SER A 169 9.60 37.23 -5.16
N LEU A 170 9.33 35.99 -5.61
CA LEU A 170 10.14 34.82 -5.28
C LEU A 170 11.29 34.59 -6.28
N ILE A 171 11.33 35.36 -7.38
CA ILE A 171 12.41 35.28 -8.37
C ILE A 171 13.48 36.28 -7.97
N HIS A 172 14.40 35.88 -7.12
CA HIS A 172 15.65 36.61 -6.94
C HIS A 172 16.58 36.30 -8.12
N ILE A 173 16.65 37.25 -9.06
CA ILE A 173 17.70 37.26 -10.09
C ILE A 173 18.94 37.92 -9.52
#